data_3068d0e0bd0c353f47bc786f31a7c100
#
_entry.id   3068d0e0bd0c353f47bc786f31a7c100
#
_cell.length_a   1.000
_cell.length_b   1.000
_cell.length_c   1.000
_cell.angle_alpha   90.00
_cell.angle_beta   90.00
_cell.angle_gamma   90.00
#
_symmetry.space_group_name_H-M   'P 1'
#
loop_
_entity.id
_entity.type
_entity.pdbx_description
1 polymer ?
#
loop_
_entity_poly.entity_id
_entity_poly.type
_entity_poly.pdbx_seq_one_letter_code
_entity_poly.pdbx_strand_id
1 'polypeptide(L)'
;PLYRDLAQIKRLSIDETIAAEDRALILSALAQPGAPYRTIAEEYRALDAISVGETASALATLQAILQDAEATSAQRTRVAQLVVALGGTPELASSILDATQGEPAQ
;
A
#
# COMPACT_ATOMS: atom_id res chain seq x y z
N PRO A 1 -20.71 1.53 1.54
CA PRO A 1 -20.77 2.12 0.22
C PRO A 1 -19.50 2.83 -0.18
N LEU A 2 -19.36 3.03 -1.45
CA LEU A 2 -18.14 3.57 -2.05
C LEU A 2 -17.82 4.98 -1.55
N TYR A 3 -18.82 5.83 -1.45
CA TYR A 3 -18.58 7.20 -1.00
C TYR A 3 -18.10 7.28 0.43
N ARG A 4 -18.63 6.43 1.29
CA ARG A 4 -18.19 6.42 2.69
C ARG A 4 -16.74 5.97 2.79
N ASP A 5 -16.38 4.92 2.03
CA ASP A 5 -15.03 4.40 2.05
C ASP A 5 -14.05 5.43 1.51
N LEU A 6 -14.41 6.11 0.43
CA LEU A 6 -13.56 7.15 -0.12
C LEU A 6 -13.37 8.31 0.86
N ALA A 7 -14.44 8.70 1.54
CA ALA A 7 -14.36 9.76 2.53
C ALA A 7 -13.44 9.38 3.68
N GLN A 8 -13.48 8.10 4.09
CA GLN A 8 -12.59 7.63 5.15
C GLN A 8 -11.14 7.61 4.71
N ILE A 9 -10.87 7.18 3.49
CA ILE A 9 -9.51 7.20 2.94
C ILE A 9 -8.97 8.63 2.94
N LYS A 10 -9.76 9.59 2.47
CA LYS A 10 -9.34 10.99 2.44
C LYS A 10 -9.11 11.54 3.84
N ARG A 11 -9.99 11.20 4.77
CA ARG A 11 -9.86 11.62 6.15
C ARG A 11 -8.55 11.13 6.75
N LEU A 12 -8.21 9.87 6.51
CA LEU A 12 -6.98 9.29 7.05
C LEU A 12 -5.74 9.93 6.47
N SER A 13 -5.80 10.44 5.23
CA SER A 13 -4.63 11.02 4.60
C SER A 13 -4.37 12.45 5.05
N ILE A 14 -5.36 13.16 5.60
CA ILE A 14 -5.21 14.58 5.95
C ILE A 14 -5.45 14.90 7.41
N ASP A 15 -6.12 14.05 8.16
CA ASP A 15 -6.48 14.33 9.55
C ASP A 15 -5.46 13.68 10.49
N GLU A 16 -4.56 14.49 11.01
CA GLU A 16 -3.50 14.03 11.91
C GLU A 16 -3.97 13.87 13.35
N THR A 17 -5.22 14.22 13.63
CA THR A 17 -5.74 14.12 15.00
C THR A 17 -6.34 12.76 15.31
N ILE A 18 -6.46 11.87 14.31
CA ILE A 18 -7.00 10.54 14.52
C ILE A 18 -6.00 9.72 15.31
N ALA A 19 -6.46 9.14 16.43
CA ALA A 19 -5.60 8.29 17.24
C ALA A 19 -5.14 7.06 16.46
N ALA A 20 -3.93 6.60 16.74
CA ALA A 20 -3.36 5.45 16.03
C ALA A 20 -4.26 4.21 16.10
N GLU A 21 -4.88 3.98 17.25
CA GLU A 21 -5.78 2.83 17.41
C GLU A 21 -7.01 2.97 16.51
N ASP A 22 -7.56 4.17 16.40
CA ASP A 22 -8.72 4.42 15.54
C ASP A 22 -8.33 4.28 14.08
N ARG A 23 -7.16 4.79 13.69
CA ARG A 23 -6.65 4.59 12.33
C ARG A 23 -6.54 3.11 12.00
N ALA A 24 -5.98 2.33 12.92
CA ALA A 24 -5.79 0.90 12.69
C ALA A 24 -7.12 0.19 12.47
N LEU A 25 -8.14 0.54 13.24
CA LEU A 25 -9.46 -0.06 13.10
C LEU A 25 -10.09 0.31 11.76
N ILE A 26 -10.02 1.58 11.39
CA ILE A 26 -10.57 2.05 10.11
C ILE A 26 -9.87 1.35 8.96
N LEU A 27 -8.54 1.29 8.99
CA LEU A 27 -7.78 0.66 7.91
C LEU A 27 -8.04 -0.83 7.83
N SER A 28 -8.19 -1.50 8.97
CA SER A 28 -8.55 -2.92 8.96
C SER A 28 -9.88 -3.16 8.26
N ALA A 29 -10.87 -2.32 8.52
CA ALA A 29 -12.18 -2.45 7.88
C ALA A 29 -12.07 -2.21 6.37
N LEU A 30 -11.29 -1.20 5.97
CA LEU A 30 -11.14 -0.84 4.55
C LEU A 30 -10.28 -1.86 3.79
N ALA A 31 -9.47 -2.65 4.49
CA ALA A 31 -8.58 -3.63 3.87
C ALA A 31 -9.22 -5.02 3.77
N GLN A 32 -10.49 -5.18 4.10
CA GLN A 32 -11.16 -6.47 4.01
C GLN A 32 -11.27 -6.93 2.56
N PRO A 33 -11.20 -8.25 2.31
CA PRO A 33 -11.38 -8.76 0.96
C PRO A 33 -12.68 -8.25 0.34
N GLY A 34 -12.58 -7.77 -0.88
CA GLY A 34 -13.74 -7.23 -1.59
C GLY A 34 -14.03 -5.76 -1.30
N ALA A 35 -13.34 -5.14 -0.37
CA ALA A 35 -13.54 -3.71 -0.10
C ALA A 35 -13.03 -2.88 -1.28
N PRO A 36 -13.70 -1.78 -1.64
CA PRO A 36 -13.35 -1.01 -2.84
C PRO A 36 -11.95 -0.42 -2.84
N TYR A 37 -11.41 -0.08 -1.69
CA TYR A 37 -10.09 0.55 -1.59
C TYR A 37 -9.13 -0.31 -0.79
N ARG A 38 -9.25 -1.63 -0.92
CA ARG A 38 -8.48 -2.57 -0.12
C ARG A 38 -6.96 -2.37 -0.26
N THR A 39 -6.47 -2.28 -1.48
CA THR A 39 -5.02 -2.17 -1.68
C THR A 39 -4.48 -0.83 -1.19
N ILE A 40 -5.25 0.24 -1.33
CA ILE A 40 -4.86 1.55 -0.82
C ILE A 40 -4.83 1.53 0.71
N ALA A 41 -5.81 0.88 1.33
CA ALA A 41 -5.83 0.76 2.79
C ALA A 41 -4.62 -0.05 3.28
N GLU A 42 -4.25 -1.09 2.57
CA GLU A 42 -3.07 -1.87 2.92
C GLU A 42 -1.79 -1.06 2.79
N GLU A 43 -1.71 -0.22 1.78
CA GLU A 43 -0.56 0.67 1.63
C GLU A 43 -0.46 1.63 2.83
N TYR A 44 -1.59 2.20 3.26
CA TYR A 44 -1.59 3.07 4.43
C TYR A 44 -1.19 2.33 5.70
N ARG A 45 -1.63 1.09 5.84
CA ARG A 45 -1.21 0.27 6.98
C ARG A 45 0.30 0.07 6.99
N ALA A 46 0.90 -0.14 5.82
CA ALA A 46 2.33 -0.26 5.71
C ALA A 46 3.03 1.04 6.10
N LEU A 47 2.51 2.18 5.65
CA LEU A 47 3.09 3.47 6.01
C LEU A 47 3.00 3.72 7.51
N ASP A 48 1.89 3.35 8.13
CA ASP A 48 1.75 3.47 9.58
C ASP A 48 2.76 2.58 10.30
N ALA A 49 2.99 1.36 9.79
CA ALA A 49 3.99 0.46 10.37
C ALA A 49 5.39 1.05 10.30
N ILE A 50 5.73 1.68 9.17
CA ILE A 50 7.02 2.35 9.03
C ILE A 50 7.17 3.44 10.08
N SER A 51 6.11 4.20 10.33
CA SER A 51 6.18 5.33 11.25
C SER A 51 6.45 4.91 12.69
N VAL A 52 6.16 3.66 13.04
CA VAL A 52 6.45 3.13 14.39
C VAL A 52 7.62 2.16 14.38
N GLY A 53 8.40 2.12 13.31
CA GLY A 53 9.60 1.31 13.24
C GLY A 53 9.42 -0.15 12.86
N GLU A 54 8.22 -0.54 12.46
CA GLU A 54 7.93 -1.93 12.08
C GLU A 54 8.20 -2.13 10.60
N THR A 55 9.44 -1.91 10.20
CA THR A 55 9.83 -1.91 8.80
C THR A 55 9.68 -3.27 8.13
N ALA A 56 10.00 -4.36 8.85
CA ALA A 56 9.87 -5.70 8.29
C ALA A 56 8.41 -6.03 7.96
N SER A 57 7.50 -5.67 8.84
CA SER A 57 6.08 -5.87 8.60
C SER A 57 5.60 -5.03 7.43
N ALA A 58 6.05 -3.79 7.36
CA ALA A 58 5.71 -2.91 6.24
C ALA A 58 6.19 -3.48 4.91
N LEU A 59 7.43 -3.97 4.87
CA LEU A 59 7.98 -4.56 3.64
C LEU A 59 7.14 -5.75 3.18
N ALA A 60 6.76 -6.63 4.11
CA ALA A 60 5.93 -7.78 3.75
C ALA A 60 4.60 -7.34 3.13
N THR A 61 3.96 -6.33 3.71
CA THR A 61 2.71 -5.80 3.18
C THR A 61 2.90 -5.17 1.81
N LEU A 62 3.95 -4.37 1.65
CA LEU A 62 4.21 -3.69 0.38
C LEU A 62 4.53 -4.69 -0.73
N GLN A 63 5.31 -5.72 -0.42
CA GLN A 63 5.62 -6.76 -1.39
C GLN A 63 4.37 -7.54 -1.80
N ALA A 64 3.46 -7.76 -0.87
CA ALA A 64 2.19 -8.40 -1.19
C ALA A 64 1.35 -7.53 -2.15
N ILE A 65 1.38 -6.22 -1.97
CA ILE A 65 0.67 -5.31 -2.89
C ILE A 65 1.24 -5.41 -4.30
N LEU A 66 2.56 -5.56 -4.44
CA LEU A 66 3.18 -5.70 -5.76
C LEU A 66 2.68 -6.93 -6.51
N GLN A 67 2.26 -7.96 -5.78
CA GLN A 67 1.75 -9.20 -6.38
C GLN A 67 0.23 -9.21 -6.49
N ASP A 68 -0.43 -8.15 -6.03
CA ASP A 68 -1.88 -8.12 -5.94
C ASP A 68 -2.50 -7.72 -7.28
N ALA A 69 -3.41 -8.55 -7.79
CA ALA A 69 -4.04 -8.30 -9.08
C ALA A 69 -4.89 -7.03 -9.07
N GLU A 70 -5.35 -6.60 -7.90
CA GLU A 70 -6.20 -5.40 -7.79
C GLU A 70 -5.40 -4.11 -7.71
N ALA A 71 -4.08 -4.20 -7.52
CA ALA A 71 -3.26 -3.00 -7.45
C ALA A 71 -3.13 -2.39 -8.85
N THR A 72 -3.24 -1.06 -8.92
CA THR A 72 -3.07 -0.35 -10.18
C THR A 72 -1.59 -0.24 -10.55
N SER A 73 -1.31 0.07 -11.83
CA SER A 73 0.06 0.30 -12.26
C SER A 73 0.70 1.43 -11.48
N ALA A 74 -0.04 2.51 -11.27
CA ALA A 74 0.48 3.65 -10.52
C ALA A 74 0.82 3.26 -9.09
N GLN A 75 -0.02 2.46 -8.45
CA GLN A 75 0.26 2.00 -7.10
C GLN A 75 1.48 1.09 -7.07
N ARG A 76 1.59 0.16 -8.01
CA ARG A 76 2.75 -0.73 -8.06
C ARG A 76 4.05 0.04 -8.23
N THR A 77 4.05 1.05 -9.09
CA THR A 77 5.25 1.87 -9.28
C THR A 77 5.65 2.57 -8.00
N ARG A 78 4.68 3.19 -7.34
CA ARG A 78 4.94 3.90 -6.08
C ARG A 78 5.42 2.95 -4.99
N VAL A 79 4.77 1.80 -4.87
CA VAL A 79 5.10 0.81 -3.84
C VAL A 79 6.47 0.19 -4.11
N ALA A 80 6.80 -0.08 -5.37
CA ALA A 80 8.11 -0.61 -5.71
C ALA A 80 9.23 0.35 -5.32
N GLN A 81 9.03 1.63 -5.55
CA GLN A 81 10.00 2.64 -5.15
C GLN A 81 10.17 2.68 -3.63
N LEU A 82 9.07 2.52 -2.92
CA LEU A 82 9.11 2.51 -1.46
C LEU A 82 9.84 1.27 -0.93
N VAL A 83 9.61 0.12 -1.56
CA VAL A 83 10.30 -1.11 -1.18
C VAL A 83 11.82 -0.93 -1.32
N VAL A 84 12.26 -0.36 -2.42
CA VAL A 84 13.69 -0.10 -2.62
C VAL A 84 14.22 0.87 -1.57
N ALA A 85 13.48 1.93 -1.29
CA ALA A 85 13.90 2.92 -0.30
C ALA A 85 14.02 2.33 1.10
N LEU A 86 13.24 1.28 1.39
CA LEU A 86 13.30 0.61 2.69
C LEU A 86 14.34 -0.51 2.74
N GLY A 87 15.11 -0.69 1.66
CA GLY A 87 16.13 -1.72 1.63
C GLY A 87 15.65 -3.09 1.17
N GLY A 88 14.49 -3.13 0.51
CA GLY A 88 13.98 -4.38 -0.06
C GLY A 88 14.80 -4.83 -1.25
N THR A 89 14.43 -5.98 -1.82
CA THR A 89 15.21 -6.56 -2.91
C THR A 89 15.05 -5.74 -4.20
N PRO A 90 16.13 -5.16 -4.72
CA PRO A 90 16.04 -4.40 -5.97
C PRO A 90 15.56 -5.24 -7.14
N GLU A 91 15.95 -6.52 -7.17
CA GLU A 91 15.56 -7.41 -8.26
C GLU A 91 14.05 -7.55 -8.35
N LEU A 92 13.38 -7.75 -7.21
CA LEU A 92 11.93 -7.88 -7.21
C LEU A 92 11.27 -6.59 -7.66
N ALA A 93 11.71 -5.46 -7.13
CA ALA A 93 11.14 -4.17 -7.49
C ALA A 93 11.36 -3.87 -8.97
N SER A 94 12.55 -4.14 -9.50
CA SER A 94 12.85 -3.93 -10.90
C SER A 94 12.00 -4.80 -11.80
N SER A 95 11.84 -6.08 -11.45
CA SER A 95 11.02 -7.00 -12.23
C SER A 95 9.57 -6.52 -12.30
N ILE A 96 9.04 -6.05 -11.17
CA ILE A 96 7.67 -5.57 -11.13
C ILE A 96 7.51 -4.29 -11.94
N LEU A 97 8.46 -3.38 -11.84
CA LEU A 97 8.42 -2.14 -12.61
C LEU A 97 8.49 -2.42 -14.10
N ASP A 98 9.34 -3.33 -14.53
CA ASP A 98 9.44 -3.71 -15.93
C ASP A 98 8.12 -4.29 -16.43
N ALA A 99 7.53 -5.19 -15.68
CA ALA A 99 6.25 -5.79 -16.05
C ALA A 99 5.15 -4.73 -16.10
N THR A 100 5.16 -3.80 -15.14
CA THR A 100 4.15 -2.75 -15.05
C THR A 100 4.22 -1.81 -16.25
N GLN A 101 5.42 -1.53 -16.72
CA GLN A 101 5.61 -0.65 -17.86
C GLN A 101 5.36 -1.33 -19.18
N GLY A 102 5.12 -2.63 -19.15
CA GLY A 102 4.89 -3.37 -20.38
C GLY A 102 6.09 -3.41 -21.27
N GLU A 103 7.26 -3.30 -20.74
CA GLU A 103 8.48 -3.23 -21.49
C GLU A 103 8.79 -4.59 -22.10
N PRO A 104 8.78 -4.75 -23.42
CA PRO A 104 9.08 -6.03 -24.01
C PRO A 104 10.54 -6.40 -23.82
N ALA A 105 10.79 -7.68 -23.74
CA ALA A 105 12.16 -8.15 -23.72
C ALA A 105 12.81 -7.76 -25.04
N GLN A 106 13.92 -7.11 -24.97
CA GLN A 106 14.65 -6.74 -26.18
C GLN A 106 15.42 -7.90 -26.74
#